data_443b2fd9dc173ffc6b3722387d3a4452
#
_entry.id   443b2fd9dc173ffc6b3722387d3a4452
#
_cell.length_a   1.000
_cell.length_b   1.000
_cell.length_c   1.000
_cell.angle_alpha   90.00
_cell.angle_beta   90.00
_cell.angle_gamma   90.00
#
_symmetry.space_group_name_H-M   'P 1'
#
loop_
_entity.id
_entity.type
_entity.pdbx_description
1 polymer ?
#
loop_
_entity_poly.entity_id
_entity_poly.type
_entity_poly.pdbx_seq_one_letter_code
_entity_poly.pdbx_strand_id
1 'polypeptide(L)'
;HIVDIQFRQTQRGNVVVSFQRPVAPTVVQALKRLPGVIHAEPYRSEAVRLHWRGLAEDGNLLGLVGTTRLLRPVDEQRGPVQIPPQGLAVSWLLAKQLGLQLGDRVEVEFRMWHQARTKVEVVEIVHTLMGKQAFMDLATMNTLSRDGSVANEATLQVDPLAMAAFWQAVKQAPLITAVFDKAASLASFHETTSKSMGVFSSILTLFAVAMAVGIVYNAARISLSERAWELASLRVLGMTRAEVSVLLLGQLAAELLLALPLGAAAGWALATVLMRLMSSDNIDFPVVIAPSTYTSAALI
;
A
#
# COMPACT_ATOMS: atom_id res chain seq x y z
N HIS A 1 -2.76 6.84 -4.80
CA HIS A 1 -4.01 7.34 -4.18
C HIS A 1 -4.21 6.77 -2.78
N ILE A 2 -4.12 5.44 -2.57
CA ILE A 2 -4.26 4.80 -1.24
C ILE A 2 -3.18 5.30 -0.27
N VAL A 3 -1.92 5.31 -0.70
CA VAL A 3 -0.80 5.81 0.09
C VAL A 3 -0.99 7.28 0.47
N ASP A 4 -1.51 8.10 -0.44
CA ASP A 4 -1.71 9.53 -0.23
C ASP A 4 -2.81 9.79 0.82
N ILE A 5 -3.93 9.04 0.79
CA ILE A 5 -5.01 9.13 1.78
C ILE A 5 -4.53 8.65 3.15
N GLN A 6 -3.88 7.49 3.22
CA GLN A 6 -3.34 6.94 4.46
C GLN A 6 -2.37 7.91 5.13
N PHE A 7 -1.47 8.50 4.35
CA PHE A 7 -0.42 9.34 4.89
C PHE A 7 -0.82 10.81 5.09
N ARG A 8 -1.78 11.36 4.36
CA ARG A 8 -2.19 12.76 4.52
C ARG A 8 -3.39 12.95 5.43
N GLN A 9 -4.34 12.01 5.44
CA GLN A 9 -5.59 12.15 6.19
C GLN A 9 -5.52 11.47 7.56
N THR A 10 -4.98 10.25 7.63
CA THR A 10 -4.90 9.47 8.88
C THR A 10 -3.78 9.97 9.78
N GLN A 11 -2.60 10.25 9.22
CA GLN A 11 -1.44 10.71 9.97
C GLN A 11 -1.07 12.13 9.56
N ARG A 12 -1.54 13.11 10.30
CA ARG A 12 -1.18 14.53 10.11
C ARG A 12 0.18 14.88 10.71
N GLY A 13 0.64 14.14 11.71
CA GLY A 13 2.02 14.20 12.18
C GLY A 13 2.98 13.74 11.10
N ASN A 14 4.12 14.41 10.98
CA ASN A 14 5.18 14.10 10.03
C ASN A 14 6.30 13.26 10.63
N VAL A 15 6.36 13.16 11.95
CA VAL A 15 7.36 12.37 12.68
C VAL A 15 6.68 11.52 13.74
N VAL A 16 7.11 10.26 13.86
CA VAL A 16 6.76 9.38 14.97
C VAL A 16 8.03 9.06 15.76
N VAL A 17 7.96 9.15 17.07
CA VAL A 17 9.03 8.73 17.98
C VAL A 17 8.57 7.56 18.83
N SER A 18 9.44 6.55 18.94
CA SER A 18 9.22 5.38 19.80
C SER A 18 10.18 5.44 20.99
N PHE A 19 9.68 5.07 22.15
CA PHE A 19 10.45 5.09 23.39
C PHE A 19 11.01 3.71 23.74
N GLN A 20 12.19 3.68 24.32
CA GLN A 20 12.86 2.44 24.75
C GLN A 20 12.01 1.64 25.76
N ARG A 21 11.23 2.32 26.57
CA ARG A 21 10.31 1.76 27.56
C ARG A 21 9.05 2.64 27.61
N PRO A 22 7.92 2.08 28.05
CA PRO A 22 6.74 2.90 28.27
C PRO A 22 7.03 4.06 29.23
N VAL A 23 6.57 5.23 28.89
CA VAL A 23 6.77 6.48 29.62
C VAL A 23 5.42 7.12 29.95
N ALA A 24 5.39 7.97 30.97
CA ALA A 24 4.18 8.70 31.27
C ALA A 24 3.78 9.60 30.07
N PRO A 25 2.49 9.74 29.75
CA PRO A 25 2.02 10.60 28.65
C PRO A 25 2.46 12.06 28.76
N THR A 26 2.84 12.50 29.95
CA THR A 26 3.42 13.82 30.21
C THR A 26 4.75 14.06 29.49
N VAL A 27 5.41 13.02 28.97
CA VAL A 27 6.61 13.11 28.11
C VAL A 27 6.41 14.07 26.93
N VAL A 28 5.17 14.23 26.48
CA VAL A 28 4.78 15.21 25.45
C VAL A 28 5.27 16.63 25.77
N GLN A 29 5.31 17.02 27.05
CA GLN A 29 5.80 18.35 27.43
C GLN A 29 7.30 18.50 27.16
N ALA A 30 8.07 17.43 27.33
CA ALA A 30 9.50 17.40 26.97
C ALA A 30 9.68 17.41 25.44
N LEU A 31 8.87 16.65 24.71
CA LEU A 31 8.93 16.61 23.25
C LEU A 31 8.58 17.96 22.61
N LYS A 32 7.63 18.72 23.19
CA LYS A 32 7.28 20.08 22.72
C LYS A 32 8.41 21.09 22.88
N ARG A 33 9.42 20.80 23.71
CA ARG A 33 10.61 21.66 23.89
C ARG A 33 11.70 21.39 22.85
N LEU A 34 11.57 20.32 22.07
CA LEU A 34 12.51 20.03 21.00
C LEU A 34 12.37 21.08 19.87
N PRO A 35 13.49 21.44 19.21
CA PRO A 35 13.48 22.43 18.14
C PRO A 35 12.46 22.08 17.05
N GLY A 36 11.65 23.03 16.64
CA GLY A 36 10.69 22.89 15.54
C GLY A 36 9.45 22.05 15.82
N VAL A 37 9.27 21.51 17.03
CA VAL A 37 8.04 20.76 17.36
C VAL A 37 6.89 21.72 17.58
N ILE A 38 5.90 21.69 16.70
CA ILE A 38 4.69 22.51 16.74
C ILE A 38 3.64 21.83 17.61
N HIS A 39 3.46 20.52 17.44
CA HIS A 39 2.47 19.75 18.17
C HIS A 39 2.99 18.34 18.46
N ALA A 40 2.57 17.76 19.58
CA ALA A 40 2.97 16.41 19.98
C ALA A 40 1.81 15.73 20.71
N GLU A 41 1.55 14.47 20.36
CA GLU A 41 0.49 13.67 20.98
C GLU A 41 1.05 12.28 21.33
N PRO A 42 0.87 11.82 22.58
CA PRO A 42 1.28 10.49 22.98
C PRO A 42 0.26 9.47 22.51
N TYR A 43 0.71 8.29 22.19
CA TYR A 43 -0.16 7.15 21.96
C TYR A 43 0.55 5.85 22.37
N ARG A 44 -0.22 4.77 22.42
CA ARG A 44 0.29 3.45 22.74
C ARG A 44 -0.05 2.49 21.60
N SER A 45 0.96 1.79 21.09
CA SER A 45 0.81 0.81 20.02
C SER A 45 1.27 -0.54 20.56
N GLU A 46 0.38 -1.54 20.54
CA GLU A 46 0.71 -2.88 21.01
C GLU A 46 0.16 -3.96 20.10
N ALA A 47 0.99 -4.98 19.89
CA ALA A 47 0.54 -6.21 19.26
C ALA A 47 -0.41 -6.95 20.21
N VAL A 48 -1.60 -7.25 19.72
CA VAL A 48 -2.63 -7.98 20.46
C VAL A 48 -3.12 -9.18 19.67
N ARG A 49 -3.66 -10.15 20.38
CA ARG A 49 -4.43 -11.23 19.77
C ARG A 49 -5.87 -11.10 20.21
N LEU A 50 -6.78 -11.07 19.25
CA LEU A 50 -8.21 -11.02 19.51
C LEU A 50 -8.79 -12.43 19.37
N HIS A 51 -9.54 -12.87 20.39
CA HIS A 51 -10.18 -14.18 20.42
C HIS A 51 -11.70 -14.04 20.40
N TRP A 52 -12.35 -14.75 19.49
CA TRP A 52 -13.79 -14.76 19.37
C TRP A 52 -14.30 -16.11 18.84
N ARG A 53 -15.22 -16.76 19.56
CA ARG A 53 -15.88 -18.02 19.18
C ARG A 53 -14.92 -19.11 18.67
N GLY A 54 -13.75 -19.23 19.30
CA GLY A 54 -12.73 -20.23 18.92
C GLY A 54 -11.79 -19.79 17.79
N LEU A 55 -12.05 -18.63 17.17
CA LEU A 55 -11.13 -18.00 16.23
C LEU A 55 -10.18 -17.06 16.97
N ALA A 56 -8.97 -16.91 16.44
CA ALA A 56 -7.98 -15.99 16.99
C ALA A 56 -7.21 -15.32 15.86
N GLU A 57 -7.11 -13.98 15.92
CA GLU A 57 -6.41 -13.17 14.93
C GLU A 57 -5.45 -12.18 15.59
N ASP A 58 -4.26 -12.07 15.01
CA ASP A 58 -3.27 -11.09 15.46
C ASP A 58 -3.59 -9.72 14.83
N GLY A 59 -3.47 -8.68 15.64
CA GLY A 59 -3.69 -7.31 15.22
C GLY A 59 -2.84 -6.33 16.01
N ASN A 60 -2.91 -5.07 15.64
CA ASN A 60 -2.28 -3.98 16.36
C ASN A 60 -3.34 -3.10 17.03
N LEU A 61 -3.25 -2.94 18.35
CA LEU A 61 -4.13 -2.09 19.13
C LEU A 61 -3.48 -0.74 19.35
N LEU A 62 -4.16 0.31 18.92
CA LEU A 62 -3.74 1.69 19.09
C LEU A 62 -4.59 2.36 20.18
N GLY A 63 -3.93 2.69 21.28
CA GLY A 63 -4.51 3.54 22.34
C GLY A 63 -4.25 4.99 22.04
N LEU A 64 -5.28 5.73 21.67
CA LEU A 64 -5.20 7.13 21.23
C LEU A 64 -5.90 8.04 22.22
N VAL A 65 -5.45 9.28 22.31
CA VAL A 65 -6.16 10.30 23.09
C VAL A 65 -7.44 10.68 22.36
N GLY A 66 -8.58 10.73 23.04
CA GLY A 66 -9.89 10.97 22.41
C GLY A 66 -10.00 12.26 21.58
N THR A 67 -9.16 13.26 21.87
CA THR A 67 -9.07 14.54 21.12
C THR A 67 -7.92 14.58 20.13
N THR A 68 -7.40 13.42 19.69
CA THR A 68 -6.25 13.34 18.77
C THR A 68 -6.48 14.15 17.50
N ARG A 69 -5.46 14.90 17.10
CA ARG A 69 -5.43 15.70 15.86
C ARG A 69 -4.42 15.20 14.85
N LEU A 70 -3.34 14.58 15.36
CA LEU A 70 -2.22 14.14 14.54
C LEU A 70 -2.35 12.70 14.03
N LEU A 71 -2.99 11.82 14.80
CA LEU A 71 -3.22 10.43 14.44
C LEU A 71 -4.71 10.11 14.55
N ARG A 72 -5.42 10.19 13.42
CA ARG A 72 -6.86 9.93 13.36
C ARG A 72 -7.15 8.70 12.52
N PRO A 73 -7.86 7.70 13.04
CA PRO A 73 -8.42 6.67 12.19
C PRO A 73 -9.35 7.30 11.16
N VAL A 74 -9.25 6.84 9.92
CA VAL A 74 -10.09 7.31 8.80
C VAL A 74 -10.84 6.12 8.24
N ASP A 75 -12.15 6.23 8.21
CA ASP A 75 -13.03 5.32 7.49
C ASP A 75 -13.13 5.78 6.04
N GLU A 76 -12.97 4.87 5.08
CA GLU A 76 -13.00 5.19 3.65
C GLU A 76 -14.29 5.88 3.20
N GLN A 77 -15.41 5.55 3.84
CA GLN A 77 -16.73 6.02 3.44
C GLN A 77 -17.21 7.20 4.27
N ARG A 78 -16.85 7.22 5.58
CA ARG A 78 -17.36 8.18 6.57
C ARG A 78 -16.36 9.27 6.94
N GLY A 79 -15.08 9.11 6.52
CA GLY A 79 -14.02 10.05 6.88
C GLY A 79 -13.44 9.83 8.28
N PRO A 80 -12.95 10.87 8.96
CA PRO A 80 -12.29 10.74 10.27
C PRO A 80 -13.22 10.16 11.33
N VAL A 81 -12.77 9.11 12.00
CA VAL A 81 -13.50 8.41 13.07
C VAL A 81 -13.09 8.99 14.43
N GLN A 82 -14.04 9.15 15.31
CA GLN A 82 -13.77 9.53 16.71
C GLN A 82 -13.45 8.27 17.53
N ILE A 83 -12.44 8.35 18.38
CA ILE A 83 -12.10 7.26 19.26
C ILE A 83 -13.19 7.12 20.33
N PRO A 84 -13.81 5.94 20.46
CA PRO A 84 -14.81 5.73 21.49
C PRO A 84 -14.16 5.83 22.88
N PRO A 85 -14.80 6.53 23.84
CA PRO A 85 -14.26 6.67 25.20
C PRO A 85 -14.21 5.35 25.96
N GLN A 86 -15.07 4.39 25.58
CA GLN A 86 -15.11 3.04 26.09
C GLN A 86 -15.37 2.07 24.93
N GLY A 87 -14.88 0.82 25.07
CA GLY A 87 -15.03 -0.19 24.05
C GLY A 87 -13.90 -0.16 23.01
N LEU A 88 -14.08 -0.94 21.97
CA LEU A 88 -13.09 -1.18 20.91
C LEU A 88 -13.68 -0.83 19.55
N ALA A 89 -12.99 0.01 18.80
CA ALA A 89 -13.21 0.15 17.36
C ALA A 89 -12.28 -0.80 16.62
N VAL A 90 -12.80 -1.66 15.76
CA VAL A 90 -12.02 -2.66 15.01
C VAL A 90 -12.04 -2.36 13.52
N SER A 91 -10.92 -2.65 12.83
CA SER A 91 -10.90 -2.59 11.37
C SER A 91 -11.87 -3.62 10.78
N TRP A 92 -12.50 -3.27 9.66
CA TRP A 92 -13.40 -4.17 8.94
C TRP A 92 -12.75 -5.52 8.61
N LEU A 93 -11.45 -5.51 8.33
CA LEU A 93 -10.67 -6.72 8.04
C LEU A 93 -10.64 -7.67 9.24
N LEU A 94 -10.34 -7.17 10.45
CA LEU A 94 -10.39 -7.96 11.69
C LEU A 94 -11.81 -8.44 11.98
N ALA A 95 -12.80 -7.56 11.82
CA ALA A 95 -14.20 -7.90 12.04
C ALA A 95 -14.66 -9.03 11.09
N LYS A 96 -14.28 -8.95 9.81
CA LYS A 96 -14.60 -9.97 8.80
C LYS A 96 -13.95 -11.32 9.12
N GLN A 97 -12.68 -11.34 9.49
CA GLN A 97 -11.94 -12.58 9.76
C GLN A 97 -12.43 -13.30 11.03
N LEU A 98 -12.78 -12.55 12.06
CA LEU A 98 -13.31 -13.10 13.31
C LEU A 98 -14.84 -13.28 13.29
N GLY A 99 -15.54 -12.72 12.29
CA GLY A 99 -16.99 -12.69 12.26
C GLY A 99 -17.60 -11.82 13.35
N LEU A 100 -16.96 -10.71 13.70
CA LEU A 100 -17.40 -9.78 14.73
C LEU A 100 -18.53 -8.88 14.24
N GLN A 101 -19.45 -8.59 15.13
CA GLN A 101 -20.53 -7.63 14.95
C GLN A 101 -20.48 -6.54 16.04
N LEU A 102 -21.16 -5.43 15.80
CA LEU A 102 -21.33 -4.40 16.81
C LEU A 102 -22.03 -4.98 18.06
N GLY A 103 -21.49 -4.66 19.26
CA GLY A 103 -21.97 -5.16 20.54
C GLY A 103 -21.35 -6.50 21.00
N ASP A 104 -20.56 -7.17 20.16
CA ASP A 104 -19.85 -8.39 20.55
C ASP A 104 -18.74 -8.07 21.57
N ARG A 105 -18.53 -8.99 22.56
CA ARG A 105 -17.47 -8.87 23.55
C ARG A 105 -16.31 -9.77 23.19
N VAL A 106 -15.32 -9.20 22.52
CA VAL A 106 -14.09 -9.88 22.10
C VAL A 106 -13.08 -9.92 23.24
N GLU A 107 -12.39 -11.05 23.39
CA GLU A 107 -11.28 -11.17 24.33
C GLU A 107 -10.01 -10.65 23.66
N VAL A 108 -9.42 -9.63 24.25
CA VAL A 108 -8.17 -8.99 23.82
C VAL A 108 -7.04 -9.50 24.69
N GLU A 109 -6.07 -10.18 24.10
CA GLU A 109 -4.86 -10.67 24.74
C GLU A 109 -3.70 -9.73 24.35
N PHE A 110 -3.15 -9.02 25.33
CA PHE A 110 -1.95 -8.21 25.17
C PHE A 110 -0.72 -9.09 25.09
N ARG A 111 0.07 -8.99 24.03
CA ARG A 111 1.24 -9.87 23.82
C ARG A 111 2.53 -9.35 24.44
N MET A 112 2.59 -8.08 24.74
CA MET A 112 3.73 -7.44 25.39
C MET A 112 3.41 -7.19 26.87
N TRP A 113 4.45 -7.07 27.66
CA TRP A 113 4.42 -6.72 29.09
C TRP A 113 3.68 -7.76 29.96
N HIS A 114 2.47 -7.53 30.42
CA HIS A 114 1.79 -8.39 31.39
C HIS A 114 0.92 -9.50 30.81
N GLN A 115 0.84 -9.62 29.47
CA GLN A 115 0.00 -10.62 28.79
C GLN A 115 -1.45 -10.68 29.32
N ALA A 116 -1.98 -9.51 29.70
CA ALA A 116 -3.32 -9.40 30.24
C ALA A 116 -4.35 -9.82 29.20
N ARG A 117 -5.36 -10.57 29.64
CA ARG A 117 -6.53 -10.91 28.82
C ARG A 117 -7.74 -10.19 29.39
N THR A 118 -8.49 -9.53 28.54
CA THR A 118 -9.68 -8.80 28.97
C THR A 118 -10.74 -8.83 27.88
N LYS A 119 -12.00 -8.81 28.31
CA LYS A 119 -13.13 -8.76 27.36
C LYS A 119 -13.55 -7.32 27.14
N VAL A 120 -13.58 -6.93 25.90
CA VAL A 120 -13.92 -5.57 25.47
C VAL A 120 -15.05 -5.63 24.44
N GLU A 121 -16.01 -4.73 24.55
CA GLU A 121 -17.13 -4.63 23.61
C GLU A 121 -16.72 -3.93 22.33
N VAL A 122 -17.09 -4.48 21.18
CA VAL A 122 -16.91 -3.86 19.87
C VAL A 122 -18.01 -2.83 19.65
N VAL A 123 -17.65 -1.55 19.72
CA VAL A 123 -18.58 -0.44 19.59
C VAL A 123 -18.58 0.19 18.20
N GLU A 124 -17.55 -0.07 17.41
CA GLU A 124 -17.44 0.46 16.07
C GLU A 124 -16.64 -0.46 15.14
N ILE A 125 -17.05 -0.54 13.87
CA ILE A 125 -16.30 -1.20 12.80
C ILE A 125 -15.91 -0.14 11.78
N VAL A 126 -14.60 0.00 11.54
CA VAL A 126 -13.98 1.04 10.72
C VAL A 126 -13.42 0.43 9.44
N HIS A 127 -13.81 0.94 8.28
CA HIS A 127 -13.23 0.54 7.00
C HIS A 127 -11.89 1.25 6.79
N THR A 128 -10.84 0.68 7.41
CA THR A 128 -9.48 1.20 7.26
C THR A 128 -8.87 0.71 5.96
N LEU A 129 -8.06 1.56 5.33
CA LEU A 129 -7.37 1.27 4.07
C LEU A 129 -6.34 0.14 4.18
N MET A 130 -5.74 -0.06 5.35
CA MET A 130 -4.66 -1.03 5.53
C MET A 130 -4.63 -1.62 6.93
N GLY A 131 -4.39 -2.93 7.01
CA GLY A 131 -3.95 -3.63 8.20
C GLY A 131 -5.06 -4.06 9.17
N LYS A 132 -4.70 -5.02 10.01
CA LYS A 132 -5.51 -5.54 11.11
C LYS A 132 -5.32 -4.63 12.32
N GLN A 133 -6.10 -3.56 12.40
CA GLN A 133 -5.98 -2.56 13.45
C GLN A 133 -7.22 -2.54 14.34
N ALA A 134 -7.00 -2.22 15.60
CA ALA A 134 -8.03 -1.91 16.56
C ALA A 134 -7.68 -0.59 17.27
N PHE A 135 -8.68 0.15 17.68
CA PHE A 135 -8.51 1.46 18.30
C PHE A 135 -9.33 1.55 19.57
N MET A 136 -8.77 2.18 20.60
CA MET A 136 -9.48 2.52 21.82
C MET A 136 -8.88 3.78 22.46
N ASP A 137 -9.57 4.30 23.46
CA ASP A 137 -9.02 5.40 24.25
C ASP A 137 -7.80 4.97 25.05
N LEU A 138 -6.76 5.82 25.07
CA LEU A 138 -5.48 5.54 25.73
C LEU A 138 -5.64 5.27 27.23
N ALA A 139 -6.47 6.03 27.91
CA ALA A 139 -6.72 5.83 29.34
C ALA A 139 -7.43 4.49 29.62
N THR A 140 -8.39 4.15 28.75
CA THR A 140 -9.09 2.86 28.80
C THR A 140 -8.13 1.71 28.55
N MET A 141 -7.27 1.80 27.52
CA MET A 141 -6.24 0.79 27.22
C MET A 141 -5.29 0.57 28.42
N ASN A 142 -4.83 1.66 29.02
CA ASN A 142 -3.94 1.61 30.17
C ASN A 142 -4.59 0.97 31.41
N THR A 143 -5.89 1.21 31.60
CA THR A 143 -6.65 0.60 32.68
C THR A 143 -6.81 -0.92 32.48
N LEU A 144 -7.08 -1.34 31.24
CA LEU A 144 -7.30 -2.74 30.88
C LEU A 144 -5.99 -3.57 30.94
N SER A 145 -4.87 -2.98 30.51
CA SER A 145 -3.56 -3.62 30.53
C SER A 145 -2.90 -3.66 31.91
N ARG A 146 -3.41 -2.85 32.87
CA ARG A 146 -2.87 -2.72 34.25
C ARG A 146 -1.43 -2.21 34.32
N ASP A 147 -0.96 -1.51 33.29
CA ASP A 147 0.43 -0.99 33.21
C ASP A 147 0.56 0.43 33.77
N GLY A 148 -0.52 1.00 34.32
CA GLY A 148 -0.58 2.40 34.71
C GLY A 148 -0.74 3.33 33.50
N SER A 149 -0.61 4.63 33.73
CA SER A 149 -0.73 5.62 32.67
C SER A 149 0.55 5.72 31.87
N VAL A 150 0.63 5.01 30.74
CA VAL A 150 1.83 4.92 29.89
C VAL A 150 1.53 5.12 28.41
N ALA A 151 2.55 5.59 27.68
CA ALA A 151 2.61 5.63 26.22
C ALA A 151 3.98 5.08 25.80
N ASN A 152 4.04 4.39 24.68
CA ASN A 152 5.31 3.87 24.13
C ASN A 152 5.71 4.60 22.84
N GLU A 153 4.83 5.42 22.30
CA GLU A 153 5.06 6.20 21.09
C GLU A 153 4.45 7.60 21.21
N ALA A 154 4.94 8.53 20.40
CA ALA A 154 4.33 9.83 20.22
C ALA A 154 4.39 10.26 18.76
N THR A 155 3.33 10.84 18.26
CA THR A 155 3.30 11.48 16.96
C THR A 155 3.55 12.98 17.12
N LEU A 156 4.41 13.52 16.25
CA LEU A 156 4.86 14.90 16.28
C LEU A 156 4.52 15.58 14.95
N GLN A 157 4.23 16.87 15.06
CA GLN A 157 4.25 17.79 13.93
C GLN A 157 5.49 18.67 14.08
N VAL A 158 6.47 18.49 13.24
CA VAL A 158 7.74 19.22 13.22
C VAL A 158 7.78 20.14 12.01
N ASP A 159 8.24 21.38 12.21
CA ASP A 159 8.44 22.31 11.11
C ASP A 159 9.52 21.75 10.15
N PRO A 160 9.24 21.61 8.85
CA PRO A 160 10.21 21.15 7.88
C PRO A 160 11.51 21.97 7.87
N LEU A 161 11.45 23.29 8.14
CA LEU A 161 12.61 24.15 8.18
C LEU A 161 13.51 23.88 9.39
N ALA A 162 12.95 23.40 10.50
CA ALA A 162 13.68 23.08 11.72
C ALA A 162 14.08 21.59 11.83
N MET A 163 13.77 20.77 10.82
CA MET A 163 13.99 19.32 10.86
C MET A 163 15.45 18.94 11.16
N ALA A 164 16.42 19.66 10.60
CA ALA A 164 17.84 19.42 10.89
C ALA A 164 18.20 19.62 12.37
N ALA A 165 17.70 20.69 12.98
CA ALA A 165 17.90 20.97 14.40
C ALA A 165 17.18 19.95 15.29
N PHE A 166 15.98 19.53 14.89
CA PHE A 166 15.23 18.44 15.53
C PHE A 166 16.05 17.15 15.57
N TRP A 167 16.60 16.71 14.44
CA TRP A 167 17.42 15.50 14.36
C TRP A 167 18.66 15.56 15.27
N GLN A 168 19.31 16.72 15.39
CA GLN A 168 20.45 16.87 16.30
C GLN A 168 20.02 16.73 17.77
N ALA A 169 18.89 17.34 18.14
CA ALA A 169 18.37 17.25 19.49
C ALA A 169 17.91 15.83 19.86
N VAL A 170 17.27 15.12 18.94
CA VAL A 170 16.80 13.74 19.16
C VAL A 170 17.97 12.77 19.36
N LYS A 171 19.07 12.93 18.65
CA LYS A 171 20.29 12.10 18.86
C LYS A 171 20.87 12.19 20.27
N GLN A 172 20.56 13.28 20.99
CA GLN A 172 20.98 13.49 22.36
C GLN A 172 19.92 13.06 23.39
N ALA A 173 18.75 12.56 22.95
CA ALA A 173 17.65 12.18 23.82
C ALA A 173 17.65 10.66 24.09
N PRO A 174 18.16 10.19 25.23
CA PRO A 174 18.39 8.75 25.49
C PRO A 174 17.11 7.94 25.62
N LEU A 175 15.96 8.58 25.81
CA LEU A 175 14.65 7.91 25.90
C LEU A 175 14.07 7.51 24.55
N ILE A 176 14.54 8.12 23.46
CA ILE A 176 14.04 7.89 22.12
C ILE A 176 14.88 6.78 21.47
N THR A 177 14.24 5.67 21.13
CA THR A 177 14.91 4.53 20.48
C THR A 177 14.84 4.60 18.97
N ALA A 178 13.71 5.04 18.44
CA ALA A 178 13.50 5.13 17.00
C ALA A 178 12.73 6.42 16.65
N VAL A 179 13.07 6.96 15.50
CA VAL A 179 12.36 8.09 14.91
C VAL A 179 12.01 7.73 13.47
N PHE A 180 10.74 7.79 13.16
CA PHE A 180 10.23 7.57 11.85
C PHE A 180 9.81 8.90 11.23
N ASP A 181 10.53 9.34 10.22
CA ASP A 181 10.17 10.50 9.40
C ASP A 181 9.34 10.01 8.21
N LYS A 182 8.10 10.43 8.21
CA LYS A 182 7.13 10.06 7.20
C LYS A 182 7.51 10.56 5.80
N ALA A 183 7.99 11.79 5.69
CA ALA A 183 8.37 12.37 4.40
C ALA A 183 9.60 11.66 3.81
N ALA A 184 10.61 11.42 4.64
CA ALA A 184 11.81 10.69 4.25
C ALA A 184 11.48 9.23 3.86
N SER A 185 10.60 8.57 4.62
CA SER A 185 10.19 7.19 4.33
C SER A 185 9.39 7.07 3.05
N LEU A 186 8.48 8.01 2.78
CA LEU A 186 7.75 8.07 1.52
C LEU A 186 8.68 8.34 0.34
N ALA A 187 9.61 9.29 0.48
CA ALA A 187 10.58 9.60 -0.56
C ALA A 187 11.47 8.37 -0.87
N SER A 188 11.99 7.72 0.16
CA SER A 188 12.78 6.48 0.03
C SER A 188 11.98 5.35 -0.60
N PHE A 189 10.73 5.16 -0.19
CA PHE A 189 9.83 4.16 -0.77
C PHE A 189 9.58 4.44 -2.26
N HIS A 190 9.26 5.69 -2.62
CA HIS A 190 9.06 6.08 -4.01
C HIS A 190 10.34 5.90 -4.83
N GLU A 191 11.48 6.31 -4.32
CA GLU A 191 12.76 6.17 -5.03
C GLU A 191 13.12 4.70 -5.25
N THR A 192 13.05 3.89 -4.20
CA THR A 192 13.38 2.45 -4.28
C THR A 192 12.40 1.71 -5.18
N THR A 193 11.10 1.96 -5.00
CA THR A 193 10.06 1.29 -5.79
C THR A 193 10.13 1.71 -7.26
N SER A 194 10.31 3.00 -7.54
CA SER A 194 10.40 3.49 -8.93
C SER A 194 11.64 2.95 -9.64
N LYS A 195 12.80 2.91 -8.97
CA LYS A 195 14.03 2.35 -9.51
C LYS A 195 13.89 0.84 -9.78
N SER A 196 13.43 0.08 -8.80
CA SER A 196 13.27 -1.37 -8.93
C SER A 196 12.23 -1.74 -10.00
N MET A 197 11.08 -1.05 -9.99
CA MET A 197 10.04 -1.24 -11.01
C MET A 197 10.52 -0.81 -12.40
N GLY A 198 11.29 0.27 -12.51
CA GLY A 198 11.87 0.72 -13.76
C GLY A 198 12.82 -0.30 -14.37
N VAL A 199 13.74 -0.84 -13.59
CA VAL A 199 14.68 -1.88 -14.03
C VAL A 199 13.94 -3.15 -14.43
N PHE A 200 13.02 -3.64 -13.60
CA PHE A 200 12.24 -4.84 -13.88
C PHE A 200 11.38 -4.68 -15.13
N SER A 201 10.69 -3.55 -15.28
CA SER A 201 9.91 -3.23 -16.47
C SER A 201 10.78 -3.17 -17.73
N SER A 202 11.97 -2.57 -17.64
CA SER A 202 12.90 -2.49 -18.79
C SER A 202 13.37 -3.88 -19.25
N ILE A 203 13.68 -4.79 -18.30
CA ILE A 203 14.05 -6.16 -18.61
C ILE A 203 12.88 -6.90 -19.29
N LEU A 204 11.68 -6.81 -18.73
CA LEU A 204 10.49 -7.44 -19.31
C LEU A 204 10.18 -6.89 -20.71
N THR A 205 10.32 -5.58 -20.90
CA THR A 205 10.13 -4.93 -22.20
C THR A 205 11.16 -5.44 -23.22
N LEU A 206 12.43 -5.55 -22.81
CA LEU A 206 13.47 -6.10 -23.69
C LEU A 206 13.15 -7.53 -24.14
N PHE A 207 12.69 -8.39 -23.22
CA PHE A 207 12.25 -9.75 -23.56
C PHE A 207 11.04 -9.74 -24.48
N ALA A 208 10.06 -8.88 -24.24
CA ALA A 208 8.87 -8.76 -25.07
C ALA A 208 9.25 -8.33 -26.50
N VAL A 209 10.14 -7.34 -26.66
CA VAL A 209 10.67 -6.90 -27.95
C VAL A 209 11.39 -8.03 -28.67
N ALA A 210 12.28 -8.74 -27.97
CA ALA A 210 13.02 -9.86 -28.56
C ALA A 210 12.09 -10.99 -29.06
N MET A 211 11.05 -11.31 -28.28
CA MET A 211 10.03 -12.28 -28.68
C MET A 211 9.20 -11.78 -29.87
N ALA A 212 8.76 -10.53 -29.83
CA ALA A 212 7.97 -9.92 -30.93
C ALA A 212 8.76 -9.95 -32.25
N VAL A 213 10.01 -9.51 -32.23
CA VAL A 213 10.91 -9.55 -33.40
C VAL A 213 11.06 -10.98 -33.92
N GLY A 214 11.28 -11.98 -33.03
CA GLY A 214 11.41 -13.39 -33.41
C GLY A 214 10.14 -13.93 -34.08
N ILE A 215 8.96 -13.62 -33.51
CA ILE A 215 7.66 -14.07 -34.03
C ILE A 215 7.39 -13.42 -35.41
N VAL A 216 7.57 -12.09 -35.51
CA VAL A 216 7.34 -11.36 -36.77
C VAL A 216 8.31 -11.83 -37.85
N TYR A 217 9.60 -12.03 -37.53
CA TYR A 217 10.58 -12.55 -38.46
C TYR A 217 10.18 -13.96 -38.96
N ASN A 218 9.77 -14.85 -38.04
CA ASN A 218 9.36 -16.20 -38.41
C ASN A 218 8.10 -16.21 -39.26
N ALA A 219 7.09 -15.41 -38.88
CA ALA A 219 5.85 -15.25 -39.64
C ALA A 219 6.11 -14.71 -41.06
N ALA A 220 6.95 -13.67 -41.18
CA ALA A 220 7.34 -13.14 -42.47
C ALA A 220 8.07 -14.16 -43.34
N ARG A 221 9.00 -14.96 -42.76
CA ARG A 221 9.73 -16.03 -43.47
C ARG A 221 8.81 -17.13 -43.97
N ILE A 222 7.86 -17.58 -43.14
CA ILE A 222 6.87 -18.59 -43.51
C ILE A 222 5.99 -18.07 -44.64
N SER A 223 5.41 -16.86 -44.47
CA SER A 223 4.56 -16.24 -45.47
C SER A 223 5.25 -16.06 -46.83
N LEU A 224 6.52 -15.65 -46.83
CA LEU A 224 7.32 -15.57 -48.04
C LEU A 224 7.57 -16.94 -48.68
N SER A 225 7.84 -17.99 -47.88
CA SER A 225 8.07 -19.35 -48.38
C SER A 225 6.81 -19.98 -48.98
N GLU A 226 5.68 -19.86 -48.27
CA GLU A 226 4.40 -20.44 -48.71
C GLU A 226 3.83 -19.76 -49.96
N ARG A 227 4.06 -18.43 -50.09
CA ARG A 227 3.54 -17.65 -51.22
C ARG A 227 4.55 -17.32 -52.30
N ALA A 228 5.72 -17.96 -52.28
CA ALA A 228 6.78 -17.72 -53.23
C ALA A 228 6.27 -17.89 -54.68
N TRP A 229 5.43 -18.89 -54.95
CA TRP A 229 4.83 -19.13 -56.24
C TRP A 229 3.83 -18.05 -56.66
N GLU A 230 2.95 -17.62 -55.75
CA GLU A 230 1.98 -16.54 -55.99
C GLU A 230 2.69 -15.21 -56.29
N LEU A 231 3.72 -14.89 -55.53
CA LEU A 231 4.53 -13.68 -55.73
C LEU A 231 5.32 -13.71 -57.04
N ALA A 232 5.79 -14.90 -57.43
CA ALA A 232 6.45 -15.07 -58.70
C ALA A 232 5.46 -14.89 -59.89
N SER A 233 4.23 -15.40 -59.80
CA SER A 233 3.20 -15.23 -60.82
C SER A 233 2.77 -13.76 -60.99
N LEU A 234 2.63 -12.98 -59.90
CA LEU A 234 2.36 -11.55 -59.92
C LEU A 234 3.45 -10.77 -60.65
N ARG A 235 4.72 -11.17 -60.51
CA ARG A 235 5.83 -10.57 -61.21
C ARG A 235 5.82 -10.90 -62.72
N VAL A 236 5.38 -12.07 -63.08
CA VAL A 236 5.23 -12.47 -64.51
C VAL A 236 4.09 -11.66 -65.13
N LEU A 237 3.05 -11.31 -64.38
CA LEU A 237 1.96 -10.42 -64.81
C LEU A 237 2.35 -8.94 -64.88
N GLY A 238 3.61 -8.57 -64.58
CA GLY A 238 4.16 -7.24 -64.77
C GLY A 238 4.25 -6.38 -63.52
N MET A 239 3.92 -6.91 -62.36
CA MET A 239 4.04 -6.13 -61.09
C MET A 239 5.51 -5.86 -60.76
N THR A 240 5.79 -4.64 -60.31
CA THR A 240 7.12 -4.23 -59.84
C THR A 240 7.43 -4.83 -58.45
N ARG A 241 8.72 -4.90 -58.11
CA ARG A 241 9.14 -5.36 -56.76
C ARG A 241 8.53 -4.54 -55.63
N ALA A 242 8.37 -3.21 -55.87
CA ALA A 242 7.79 -2.30 -54.88
C ALA A 242 6.32 -2.62 -54.63
N GLU A 243 5.52 -2.87 -55.67
CA GLU A 243 4.11 -3.22 -55.55
C GLU A 243 3.88 -4.54 -54.81
N VAL A 244 4.69 -5.56 -55.09
CA VAL A 244 4.66 -6.84 -54.38
C VAL A 244 5.05 -6.66 -52.92
N SER A 245 6.06 -5.80 -52.62
CA SER A 245 6.45 -5.52 -51.23
C SER A 245 5.36 -4.75 -50.48
N VAL A 246 4.68 -3.78 -51.09
CA VAL A 246 3.56 -3.03 -50.50
C VAL A 246 2.39 -3.97 -50.19
N LEU A 247 2.09 -4.92 -51.06
CA LEU A 247 1.04 -5.92 -50.83
C LEU A 247 1.33 -6.78 -49.59
N LEU A 248 2.57 -7.30 -49.49
CA LEU A 248 3.01 -8.12 -48.35
C LEU A 248 3.02 -7.32 -47.06
N LEU A 249 3.59 -6.11 -47.07
CA LEU A 249 3.61 -5.24 -45.88
C LEU A 249 2.21 -4.80 -45.47
N GLY A 250 1.32 -4.53 -46.45
CA GLY A 250 -0.07 -4.21 -46.17
C GLY A 250 -0.83 -5.33 -45.49
N GLN A 251 -0.57 -6.59 -45.91
CA GLN A 251 -1.18 -7.74 -45.24
C GLN A 251 -0.65 -7.90 -43.79
N LEU A 252 0.67 -7.83 -43.59
CA LEU A 252 1.26 -7.89 -42.25
C LEU A 252 0.76 -6.76 -41.36
N ALA A 253 0.60 -5.54 -41.91
CA ALA A 253 0.04 -4.42 -41.19
C ALA A 253 -1.42 -4.65 -40.80
N ALA A 254 -2.25 -5.24 -41.66
CA ALA A 254 -3.63 -5.57 -41.33
C ALA A 254 -3.73 -6.64 -40.23
N GLU A 255 -2.89 -7.68 -40.31
CA GLU A 255 -2.80 -8.70 -39.26
C GLU A 255 -2.39 -8.10 -37.90
N LEU A 256 -1.40 -7.19 -37.91
CA LEU A 256 -0.95 -6.48 -36.71
C LEU A 256 -2.04 -5.59 -36.11
N LEU A 257 -2.76 -4.85 -36.97
CA LEU A 257 -3.87 -3.99 -36.51
C LEU A 257 -5.01 -4.77 -35.84
N LEU A 258 -5.25 -6.00 -36.27
CA LEU A 258 -6.22 -6.91 -35.64
C LEU A 258 -5.66 -7.56 -34.37
N ALA A 259 -4.39 -7.87 -34.33
CA ALA A 259 -3.72 -8.51 -33.19
C ALA A 259 -3.60 -7.56 -31.99
N LEU A 260 -3.39 -6.25 -32.20
CA LEU A 260 -3.22 -5.27 -31.13
C LEU A 260 -4.39 -5.21 -30.15
N PRO A 261 -5.66 -5.05 -30.55
CA PRO A 261 -6.78 -5.01 -29.63
C PRO A 261 -6.99 -6.36 -28.92
N LEU A 262 -6.75 -7.47 -29.61
CA LEU A 262 -6.84 -8.81 -29.00
C LEU A 262 -5.76 -9.01 -27.93
N GLY A 263 -4.52 -8.59 -28.22
CA GLY A 263 -3.41 -8.63 -27.28
C GLY A 263 -3.66 -7.74 -26.06
N ALA A 264 -4.20 -6.54 -26.29
CA ALA A 264 -4.56 -5.63 -25.19
C ALA A 264 -5.66 -6.22 -24.29
N ALA A 265 -6.68 -6.84 -24.87
CA ALA A 265 -7.77 -7.49 -24.12
C ALA A 265 -7.24 -8.72 -23.33
N ALA A 266 -6.42 -9.54 -23.94
CA ALA A 266 -5.79 -10.70 -23.28
C ALA A 266 -4.86 -10.27 -22.14
N GLY A 267 -4.05 -9.22 -22.36
CA GLY A 267 -3.20 -8.64 -21.33
C GLY A 267 -3.98 -8.08 -20.15
N TRP A 268 -5.08 -7.39 -20.41
CA TRP A 268 -5.98 -6.90 -19.35
C TRP A 268 -6.61 -8.05 -18.57
N ALA A 269 -7.11 -9.08 -19.26
CA ALA A 269 -7.70 -10.26 -18.60
C ALA A 269 -6.68 -10.98 -17.74
N LEU A 270 -5.46 -11.21 -18.24
CA LEU A 270 -4.38 -11.84 -17.50
C LEU A 270 -3.97 -11.02 -16.26
N ALA A 271 -3.82 -9.71 -16.41
CA ALA A 271 -3.52 -8.81 -15.29
C ALA A 271 -4.60 -8.88 -14.21
N THR A 272 -5.88 -8.91 -14.61
CA THR A 272 -7.01 -9.01 -13.67
C THR A 272 -7.01 -10.34 -12.91
N VAL A 273 -6.72 -11.45 -13.60
CA VAL A 273 -6.64 -12.77 -12.97
C VAL A 273 -5.45 -12.83 -12.00
N LEU A 274 -4.28 -12.36 -12.39
CA LEU A 274 -3.09 -12.34 -11.54
C LEU A 274 -3.31 -11.49 -10.30
N MET A 275 -3.91 -10.29 -10.44
CA MET A 275 -4.23 -9.44 -9.30
C MET A 275 -5.20 -10.11 -8.33
N ARG A 276 -6.24 -10.79 -8.84
CA ARG A 276 -7.17 -11.56 -7.99
C ARG A 276 -6.49 -12.70 -7.25
N LEU A 277 -5.54 -13.39 -7.89
CA LEU A 277 -4.76 -14.46 -7.26
C LEU A 277 -3.75 -13.93 -6.23
N MET A 278 -3.23 -12.72 -6.44
CA MET A 278 -2.30 -12.04 -5.52
C MET A 278 -3.01 -11.25 -4.43
N SER A 279 -4.30 -10.95 -4.58
CA SER A 279 -5.10 -10.34 -3.51
C SER A 279 -5.09 -11.31 -2.33
N SER A 280 -4.34 -10.94 -1.31
CA SER A 280 -4.28 -11.63 -0.03
C SER A 280 -5.37 -11.10 0.88
N ASP A 281 -5.80 -11.88 1.88
CA ASP A 281 -6.78 -11.47 2.90
C ASP A 281 -6.45 -10.14 3.63
N ASN A 282 -5.28 -9.58 3.37
CA ASN A 282 -4.78 -8.38 4.03
C ASN A 282 -4.74 -7.12 3.16
N ILE A 283 -4.78 -7.24 1.82
CA ILE A 283 -4.63 -6.08 0.91
C ILE A 283 -5.43 -6.33 -0.37
N ASP A 284 -6.42 -5.48 -0.64
CA ASP A 284 -7.07 -5.41 -1.94
C ASP A 284 -6.27 -4.48 -2.87
N PHE A 285 -5.74 -5.04 -3.96
CA PHE A 285 -5.06 -4.24 -4.99
C PHE A 285 -6.05 -3.84 -6.08
N PRO A 286 -6.41 -2.56 -6.22
CA PRO A 286 -7.21 -2.12 -7.34
C PRO A 286 -6.43 -2.27 -8.65
N VAL A 287 -7.04 -2.90 -9.66
CA VAL A 287 -6.44 -3.02 -10.99
C VAL A 287 -6.55 -1.67 -11.70
N VAL A 288 -5.48 -0.88 -11.66
CA VAL A 288 -5.39 0.39 -12.38
C VAL A 288 -4.28 0.25 -13.44
N ILE A 289 -4.67 0.10 -14.70
CA ILE A 289 -3.73 0.07 -15.83
C ILE A 289 -3.67 1.47 -16.42
N ALA A 290 -2.48 2.10 -16.37
CA ALA A 290 -2.29 3.43 -16.94
C ALA A 290 -2.43 3.39 -18.47
N PRO A 291 -3.06 4.39 -19.11
CA PRO A 291 -3.15 4.46 -20.58
C PRO A 291 -1.78 4.41 -21.29
N SER A 292 -0.74 4.92 -20.63
CA SER A 292 0.65 4.85 -21.11
C SER A 292 1.17 3.42 -21.30
N THR A 293 0.64 2.45 -20.59
CA THR A 293 1.01 1.03 -20.73
C THR A 293 0.55 0.48 -22.09
N TYR A 294 -0.66 0.84 -22.51
CA TYR A 294 -1.17 0.43 -23.83
C TYR A 294 -0.43 1.12 -24.97
N THR A 295 -0.09 2.41 -24.82
CA THR A 295 0.68 3.13 -25.85
C THR A 295 2.11 2.58 -25.98
N SER A 296 2.79 2.29 -24.89
CA SER A 296 4.11 1.67 -24.94
C SER A 296 4.08 0.25 -25.51
N ALA A 297 3.06 -0.55 -25.18
CA ALA A 297 2.90 -1.88 -25.74
C ALA A 297 2.58 -1.87 -27.26
N ALA A 298 1.88 -0.84 -27.76
CA ALA A 298 1.59 -0.68 -29.18
C ALA A 298 2.78 -0.18 -30.01
N LEU A 299 3.79 0.44 -29.34
CA LEU A 299 5.02 0.93 -29.97
C LEU A 299 6.10 -0.14 -30.10
N ILE A 300 5.98 -1.25 -29.40
CA ILE A 300 6.85 -2.42 -29.48
C ILE A 300 6.39 -3.36 -30.58
#